data_6852398239caf0051dadec0e9bfa83fa
#
_entry.id   6852398239caf0051dadec0e9bfa83fa
#
_cell.length_a   1.000
_cell.length_b   1.000
_cell.length_c   1.000
_cell.angle_alpha   90.00
_cell.angle_beta   90.00
_cell.angle_gamma   90.00
#
_symmetry.space_group_name_H-M   'P 1'
#
loop_
_entity.id
_entity.type
_entity.pdbx_description
1 polymer ?
#
loop_
_entity_poly.entity_id
_entity_poly.type
_entity_poly.pdbx_seq_one_letter_code
_entity_poly.pdbx_strand_id
1 'polypeptide(L)'
;MKYTGKKSLHSIPLLLLAAAIQQANATAIANPDTATMIQGTGSIAIDVLANDTSDLEDGTVRINYFDSATASYGSVVFDEASNQLVYTPPSEDFVGTDSFFYYAVDDSGYGGSAMVTIEVSEAVEEPEEPEEPEEPQEPEEPQEPQEPEQPAVDFSLMVDGLRNSSVAGMLTNVCAASELSEQLSRNCGQLYAAAAEADLNPIMAQIAPDEALIQSRLLAENSRNKTSRIYQSMAQMRSGSGGALVGINNHLLPSGGAAGDGFDSPWTLLTSVQLESFERNQTWREAGYESEAVGVLLGLGYRVNGNLNLGAALDWTAYEVDFANDGGTLDSDVVSLTGFLSWYSGPLTFDLQLGYATGDTEAQRIIRFPDVSVANSDYGSDQFSASTQFEYGWQSGAWSLKPFVRLDYLNTQVDAFAETGDSPWLTSAEKQTHEQLNTSVGVDTSYTLAMDWGVLIPSLRFSAVNEAHLGNDDIAFNLIDAGSLGNFELRADTADSLFYQWDVSTVFVLPNGVSTFLSGRVVSSYANTSAYQITGGINWEF
;
A
#
# COMPACT_ATOMS: atom_id res chain seq x y z
N MET A 1 7.35 -36.72 -13.23
CA MET A 1 6.00 -36.83 -13.84
C MET A 1 5.68 -35.46 -14.40
N LYS A 2 5.33 -35.34 -15.66
CA LYS A 2 5.25 -34.07 -16.40
C LYS A 2 4.12 -33.19 -15.85
N TYR A 3 4.46 -32.02 -15.32
CA TYR A 3 3.49 -30.94 -15.10
C TYR A 3 3.23 -30.23 -16.44
N THR A 4 2.04 -30.39 -16.94
CA THR A 4 1.55 -29.74 -18.16
C THR A 4 0.80 -28.48 -17.75
N GLY A 5 1.32 -27.34 -18.21
CA GLY A 5 0.69 -26.09 -18.56
C GLY A 5 -0.58 -25.65 -17.84
N LYS A 6 -0.47 -24.74 -16.88
CA LYS A 6 -1.56 -23.81 -16.49
C LYS A 6 -1.95 -23.01 -17.76
N LYS A 7 -3.20 -23.12 -18.17
CA LYS A 7 -3.80 -22.20 -19.14
C LYS A 7 -4.20 -20.95 -18.36
N SER A 8 -3.46 -19.87 -18.53
CA SER A 8 -3.90 -18.54 -18.15
C SER A 8 -5.30 -18.31 -18.72
N LEU A 9 -6.23 -17.89 -17.89
CA LEU A 9 -7.51 -17.34 -18.33
C LEU A 9 -7.21 -16.01 -19.03
N HIS A 10 -6.88 -16.10 -20.33
CA HIS A 10 -6.63 -14.92 -21.13
C HIS A 10 -7.93 -14.15 -21.36
N SER A 11 -7.95 -12.95 -20.77
CA SER A 11 -8.56 -11.75 -21.32
C SER A 11 -9.91 -11.93 -22.02
N ILE A 12 -10.97 -11.82 -21.24
CA ILE A 12 -12.23 -11.28 -21.74
C ILE A 12 -11.97 -9.80 -22.06
N PRO A 13 -12.34 -9.30 -23.24
CA PRO A 13 -11.99 -7.94 -23.63
C PRO A 13 -12.80 -6.90 -22.85
N LEU A 14 -12.38 -6.58 -21.63
CA LEU A 14 -12.72 -5.35 -20.90
C LEU A 14 -11.99 -4.13 -21.48
N LEU A 15 -11.21 -4.31 -22.53
CA LEU A 15 -10.39 -3.35 -23.25
C LEU A 15 -11.16 -2.19 -23.89
N LEU A 16 -12.48 -2.23 -23.94
CA LEU A 16 -13.27 -1.15 -24.55
C LEU A 16 -13.69 -0.04 -23.56
N LEU A 17 -13.54 -0.23 -22.26
CA LEU A 17 -13.77 0.85 -21.27
C LEU A 17 -12.46 1.43 -20.73
N ALA A 18 -11.38 0.65 -20.72
CA ALA A 18 -10.05 1.11 -20.28
C ALA A 18 -9.29 1.89 -21.37
N ALA A 19 -9.61 1.72 -22.65
CA ALA A 19 -8.94 2.40 -23.77
C ALA A 19 -9.24 3.90 -23.88
N ALA A 20 -10.09 4.46 -23.01
CA ALA A 20 -10.41 5.90 -23.02
C ALA A 20 -9.62 6.72 -21.98
N ILE A 21 -8.73 6.12 -21.18
CA ILE A 21 -8.03 6.82 -20.08
C ILE A 21 -6.49 6.61 -20.14
N GLN A 22 -5.95 6.02 -21.19
CA GLN A 22 -4.51 6.12 -21.43
C GLN A 22 -4.20 7.47 -22.08
N GLN A 23 -4.31 8.55 -21.32
CA GLN A 23 -3.44 9.69 -21.55
C GLN A 23 -2.08 9.30 -20.97
N ALA A 24 -1.04 9.31 -21.80
CA ALA A 24 0.32 9.36 -21.31
C ALA A 24 0.40 10.60 -20.39
N ASN A 25 0.43 10.37 -19.09
CA ASN A 25 0.61 11.46 -18.13
C ASN A 25 2.06 11.91 -18.28
N ALA A 26 2.25 13.12 -18.77
CA ALA A 26 3.55 13.77 -18.67
C ALA A 26 3.88 13.92 -17.19
N THR A 27 5.12 13.71 -16.82
CA THR A 27 5.57 13.67 -15.42
C THR A 27 6.81 14.54 -15.23
N ALA A 28 6.99 15.09 -14.03
CA ALA A 28 8.28 15.64 -13.66
C ALA A 28 9.32 14.52 -13.53
N ILE A 29 10.51 14.76 -14.04
CA ILE A 29 11.68 13.89 -13.91
C ILE A 29 12.61 14.52 -12.89
N ALA A 30 12.63 13.98 -11.67
CA ALA A 30 13.55 14.38 -10.64
C ALA A 30 14.90 13.65 -10.82
N ASN A 31 15.98 14.39 -10.72
CA ASN A 31 17.34 13.87 -10.87
C ASN A 31 18.13 14.03 -9.56
N PRO A 32 19.00 13.07 -9.20
CA PRO A 32 19.77 13.14 -7.97
C PRO A 32 20.65 14.41 -7.88
N ASP A 33 20.77 14.95 -6.65
CA ASP A 33 21.57 16.12 -6.34
C ASP A 33 22.72 15.80 -5.40
N THR A 34 23.78 16.60 -5.45
CA THR A 34 24.88 16.52 -4.52
C THR A 34 25.21 17.89 -3.96
N ALA A 35 25.51 17.95 -2.65
CA ALA A 35 25.98 19.16 -1.99
C ALA A 35 27.19 18.84 -1.12
N THR A 36 28.06 19.84 -0.90
CA THR A 36 29.20 19.71 0.00
C THR A 36 29.20 20.84 1.01
N MET A 37 29.58 20.55 2.26
CA MET A 37 29.74 21.55 3.30
C MET A 37 30.94 21.22 4.20
N ILE A 38 31.37 22.18 4.98
CA ILE A 38 32.45 22.01 5.96
C ILE A 38 31.79 21.89 7.35
N GLN A 39 32.28 20.96 8.16
CA GLN A 39 31.92 20.80 9.57
C GLN A 39 31.84 22.17 10.29
N GLY A 40 30.82 22.36 11.13
CA GLY A 40 30.63 23.58 11.90
C GLY A 40 30.07 24.79 11.14
N THR A 41 29.74 24.66 9.84
CA THR A 41 29.16 25.77 9.04
C THR A 41 27.66 25.99 9.25
N GLY A 42 27.00 25.18 10.09
CA GLY A 42 25.60 25.30 10.44
C GLY A 42 24.70 24.62 9.44
N SER A 43 24.15 25.33 8.46
CA SER A 43 23.22 24.76 7.46
C SER A 43 23.57 25.18 6.04
N ILE A 44 23.14 24.38 5.05
CA ILE A 44 23.32 24.67 3.62
C ILE A 44 21.98 24.64 2.88
N ALA A 45 21.76 25.61 1.98
CA ALA A 45 20.61 25.63 1.08
C ALA A 45 20.94 24.90 -0.23
N ILE A 46 20.05 24.03 -0.69
CA ILE A 46 20.22 23.17 -1.85
C ILE A 46 19.07 23.43 -2.82
N ASP A 47 19.40 23.79 -4.05
CA ASP A 47 18.44 23.97 -5.15
C ASP A 47 18.24 22.62 -5.86
N VAL A 48 17.39 21.78 -5.29
CA VAL A 48 17.13 20.42 -5.78
C VAL A 48 16.36 20.36 -7.10
N LEU A 49 15.76 21.48 -7.53
CA LEU A 49 15.04 21.54 -8.80
C LEU A 49 15.92 21.98 -9.99
N ALA A 50 17.17 22.34 -9.74
CA ALA A 50 18.05 22.92 -10.76
C ALA A 50 18.34 21.99 -11.95
N ASN A 51 18.31 20.67 -11.74
CA ASN A 51 18.57 19.65 -12.76
C ASN A 51 17.29 18.86 -13.14
N ASP A 52 16.12 19.18 -12.56
CA ASP A 52 14.86 18.52 -12.81
C ASP A 52 14.18 19.05 -14.09
N THR A 53 13.40 18.20 -14.73
CA THR A 53 12.70 18.54 -15.97
C THR A 53 11.25 18.07 -15.93
N SER A 54 10.40 18.63 -16.80
CA SER A 54 9.03 18.15 -17.04
C SER A 54 8.89 17.66 -18.47
N ASP A 55 8.11 16.61 -18.67
CA ASP A 55 7.71 16.15 -20.00
C ASP A 55 6.61 17.03 -20.62
N LEU A 56 6.04 17.98 -19.85
CA LEU A 56 5.10 18.96 -20.36
C LEU A 56 5.85 20.07 -21.11
N GLU A 57 5.35 20.46 -22.27
CA GLU A 57 5.82 21.64 -22.98
C GLU A 57 5.50 22.89 -22.12
N ASP A 58 6.53 23.60 -21.65
CA ASP A 58 6.45 24.73 -20.71
C ASP A 58 6.00 24.35 -19.26
N GLY A 59 6.08 23.07 -18.86
CA GLY A 59 5.73 22.62 -17.50
C GLY A 59 6.73 23.11 -16.44
N THR A 60 6.22 23.66 -15.32
CA THR A 60 7.03 24.04 -14.16
C THR A 60 7.13 22.90 -13.17
N VAL A 61 8.36 22.61 -12.70
CA VAL A 61 8.62 21.60 -11.66
C VAL A 61 8.62 22.30 -10.30
N ARG A 62 8.02 21.66 -9.28
CA ARG A 62 7.99 22.16 -7.90
C ARG A 62 8.16 21.00 -6.92
N ILE A 63 8.71 21.28 -5.75
CA ILE A 63 8.80 20.34 -4.65
C ILE A 63 7.39 20.09 -4.10
N ASN A 64 6.99 18.83 -4.05
CA ASN A 64 5.71 18.40 -3.49
C ASN A 64 5.86 17.80 -2.10
N TYR A 65 6.96 17.07 -1.88
CA TYR A 65 7.30 16.43 -0.61
C TYR A 65 8.83 16.33 -0.49
N PHE A 66 9.33 16.27 0.74
CA PHE A 66 10.72 15.96 1.07
C PHE A 66 10.81 15.35 2.45
N ASP A 67 11.86 14.57 2.71
CA ASP A 67 12.14 14.04 4.03
C ASP A 67 12.62 15.17 4.94
N SER A 68 11.93 15.39 6.05
CA SER A 68 12.29 16.41 7.03
C SER A 68 13.42 15.98 7.96
N ALA A 69 13.76 14.69 7.99
CA ALA A 69 14.89 14.09 8.66
C ALA A 69 15.72 13.30 7.65
N THR A 70 17.06 13.37 7.79
CA THR A 70 18.00 12.69 6.90
C THR A 70 18.41 11.32 7.41
N ALA A 71 19.13 10.53 6.60
CA ALA A 71 19.63 9.21 6.95
C ALA A 71 20.50 9.21 8.22
N SER A 72 21.26 10.28 8.46
CA SER A 72 22.13 10.45 9.64
C SER A 72 21.49 11.28 10.76
N TYR A 73 20.15 11.43 10.77
CA TYR A 73 19.39 12.23 11.75
C TYR A 73 19.63 13.74 11.69
N GLY A 74 20.11 14.27 10.57
CA GLY A 74 20.07 15.69 10.27
C GLY A 74 18.63 16.15 10.01
N SER A 75 18.43 17.44 9.77
CA SER A 75 17.11 18.00 9.48
C SER A 75 17.08 18.76 8.18
N VAL A 76 15.93 18.71 7.49
CA VAL A 76 15.67 19.43 6.25
C VAL A 76 14.41 20.26 6.42
N VAL A 77 14.45 21.52 5.99
CA VAL A 77 13.31 22.43 5.97
C VAL A 77 13.21 23.12 4.61
N PHE A 78 11.99 23.42 4.19
CA PHE A 78 11.77 24.17 2.95
C PHE A 78 11.80 25.68 3.22
N ASP A 79 12.63 26.40 2.50
CA ASP A 79 12.65 27.85 2.50
C ASP A 79 11.82 28.40 1.34
N GLU A 80 10.63 28.89 1.66
CA GLU A 80 9.69 29.47 0.69
C GLU A 80 10.27 30.72 -0.04
N ALA A 81 11.19 31.44 0.60
CA ALA A 81 11.74 32.68 0.03
C ALA A 81 12.73 32.41 -1.10
N SER A 82 13.53 31.35 -0.97
CA SER A 82 14.52 30.91 -1.98
C SER A 82 14.03 29.77 -2.85
N ASN A 83 12.92 29.11 -2.49
CA ASN A 83 12.42 27.86 -3.10
C ASN A 83 13.44 26.71 -3.06
N GLN A 84 14.19 26.61 -1.95
CA GLN A 84 15.26 25.64 -1.75
C GLN A 84 15.02 24.80 -0.51
N LEU A 85 15.66 23.64 -0.44
CA LEU A 85 15.73 22.83 0.76
C LEU A 85 16.98 23.19 1.57
N VAL A 86 16.79 23.45 2.86
CA VAL A 86 17.87 23.82 3.78
C VAL A 86 18.17 22.63 4.67
N TYR A 87 19.34 22.07 4.49
CA TYR A 87 19.88 20.97 5.29
C TYR A 87 20.66 21.47 6.49
N THR A 88 20.49 20.82 7.65
CA THR A 88 21.27 21.03 8.89
C THR A 88 21.75 19.67 9.38
N PRO A 89 23.07 19.48 9.61
CA PRO A 89 23.64 18.23 10.11
C PRO A 89 23.11 17.85 11.50
N PRO A 90 23.21 16.56 11.90
CA PRO A 90 22.73 16.08 13.21
C PRO A 90 23.48 16.70 14.41
N SER A 91 24.73 17.13 14.21
CA SER A 91 25.54 17.86 15.19
C SER A 91 26.54 18.78 14.48
N GLU A 92 27.08 19.76 15.22
CA GLU A 92 28.14 20.65 14.71
C GLU A 92 29.47 19.90 14.40
N ASP A 93 29.68 18.73 15.04
CA ASP A 93 30.85 17.89 14.85
C ASP A 93 30.64 16.77 13.81
N PHE A 94 29.51 16.74 13.13
CA PHE A 94 29.24 15.70 12.13
C PHE A 94 30.20 15.84 10.94
N VAL A 95 30.83 14.71 10.56
CA VAL A 95 31.64 14.53 9.35
C VAL A 95 31.22 13.23 8.69
N GLY A 96 31.05 13.26 7.38
CA GLY A 96 30.62 12.09 6.60
C GLY A 96 29.58 12.44 5.58
N THR A 97 28.95 11.42 5.05
CA THR A 97 27.88 11.57 4.06
C THR A 97 26.50 11.46 4.73
N ASP A 98 25.61 12.36 4.37
CA ASP A 98 24.20 12.31 4.76
C ASP A 98 23.32 12.41 3.53
N SER A 99 22.06 11.98 3.61
CA SER A 99 21.15 11.97 2.48
C SER A 99 19.70 12.10 2.89
N PHE A 100 18.88 12.61 1.98
CA PHE A 100 17.43 12.67 2.09
C PHE A 100 16.81 12.62 0.69
N PHE A 101 15.49 12.31 0.63
CA PHE A 101 14.75 12.30 -0.61
C PHE A 101 13.83 13.50 -0.72
N TYR A 102 13.60 13.93 -1.96
CA TYR A 102 12.50 14.82 -2.30
C TYR A 102 11.67 14.25 -3.47
N TYR A 103 10.44 14.69 -3.57
CA TYR A 103 9.52 14.36 -4.63
C TYR A 103 9.10 15.64 -5.35
N ALA A 104 9.41 15.71 -6.63
CA ALA A 104 9.06 16.81 -7.49
C ALA A 104 7.86 16.45 -8.37
N VAL A 105 6.97 17.40 -8.57
CA VAL A 105 5.82 17.28 -9.48
C VAL A 105 5.79 18.48 -10.45
N ASP A 106 5.24 18.25 -11.61
CA ASP A 106 4.95 19.32 -12.56
C ASP A 106 3.50 19.82 -12.46
N ASP A 107 3.08 20.64 -13.43
CA ASP A 107 1.74 21.21 -13.49
C ASP A 107 0.64 20.16 -13.73
N SER A 108 0.96 18.95 -14.16
CA SER A 108 0.03 17.83 -14.24
C SER A 108 -0.26 17.19 -12.87
N GLY A 109 0.59 17.47 -11.86
CA GLY A 109 0.53 16.88 -10.54
C GLY A 109 1.22 15.51 -10.45
N TYR A 110 1.85 15.05 -11.53
CA TYR A 110 2.65 13.82 -11.55
C TYR A 110 4.13 14.14 -11.51
N GLY A 111 4.94 13.22 -10.94
CA GLY A 111 6.34 13.50 -10.78
C GLY A 111 7.20 12.30 -10.43
N GLY A 112 8.42 12.59 -10.02
CA GLY A 112 9.43 11.62 -9.62
C GLY A 112 10.12 12.01 -8.32
N SER A 113 10.78 11.04 -7.69
CA SER A 113 11.63 11.26 -6.52
C SER A 113 13.10 11.20 -6.90
N ALA A 114 13.93 11.96 -6.20
CA ALA A 114 15.36 11.88 -6.30
C ALA A 114 16.04 12.04 -4.94
N MET A 115 17.26 11.54 -4.84
CA MET A 115 18.06 11.59 -3.63
C MET A 115 19.00 12.80 -3.67
N VAL A 116 19.11 13.49 -2.54
CA VAL A 116 20.11 14.50 -2.28
C VAL A 116 21.19 13.91 -1.39
N THR A 117 22.43 13.95 -1.83
CA THR A 117 23.58 13.47 -1.07
C THR A 117 24.41 14.65 -0.61
N ILE A 118 24.74 14.74 0.68
CA ILE A 118 25.51 15.82 1.28
C ILE A 118 26.81 15.24 1.83
N GLU A 119 27.96 15.76 1.39
CA GLU A 119 29.25 15.42 1.92
C GLU A 119 29.72 16.52 2.90
N VAL A 120 29.87 16.15 4.17
CA VAL A 120 30.39 17.05 5.22
C VAL A 120 31.84 16.70 5.50
N SER A 121 32.76 17.61 5.16
CA SER A 121 34.20 17.42 5.34
C SER A 121 34.69 18.08 6.63
N GLU A 122 35.78 17.56 7.19
CA GLU A 122 36.45 18.17 8.34
C GLU A 122 36.90 19.61 8.03
N ALA A 123 36.82 20.47 9.04
CA ALA A 123 37.45 21.79 8.98
C ALA A 123 38.97 21.63 8.93
N VAL A 124 39.60 22.13 7.87
CA VAL A 124 41.06 22.10 7.78
C VAL A 124 41.63 23.07 8.81
N GLU A 125 42.22 22.57 9.88
CA GLU A 125 42.99 23.41 10.78
C GLU A 125 44.22 23.96 10.05
N GLU A 126 44.46 25.28 10.17
CA GLU A 126 45.72 25.91 9.68
C GLU A 126 46.89 25.25 10.38
N PRO A 127 48.02 24.93 9.69
CA PRO A 127 49.16 24.27 10.29
C PRO A 127 49.77 25.15 11.40
N GLU A 128 49.81 24.63 12.62
CA GLU A 128 50.58 25.25 13.70
C GLU A 128 52.08 25.31 13.35
N GLU A 129 52.76 26.38 13.73
CA GLU A 129 54.22 26.54 13.54
C GLU A 129 54.96 25.36 14.19
N PRO A 130 56.07 24.89 13.57
CA PRO A 130 56.80 23.71 14.05
C PRO A 130 57.38 23.95 15.41
N GLU A 131 57.04 23.15 16.42
CA GLU A 131 57.70 23.04 17.69
C GLU A 131 59.16 22.47 17.53
N GLU A 132 60.08 22.92 18.36
CA GLU A 132 61.50 22.48 18.36
C GLU A 132 61.61 20.96 18.64
N PRO A 133 62.57 20.25 18.06
CA PRO A 133 62.74 18.81 18.16
C PRO A 133 63.02 18.35 19.59
N GLU A 134 62.13 17.47 20.11
CA GLU A 134 62.46 16.73 21.35
C GLU A 134 63.54 15.66 21.11
N GLU A 135 64.34 15.38 22.18
CA GLU A 135 65.39 14.38 22.15
C GLU A 135 64.92 12.96 21.88
N PRO A 136 65.74 12.11 21.25
CA PRO A 136 65.31 10.76 20.80
C PRO A 136 65.01 9.85 21.99
N GLN A 137 63.80 9.36 22.07
CA GLN A 137 63.40 8.25 22.96
C GLN A 137 63.97 6.92 22.46
N GLU A 138 64.31 6.02 23.41
CA GLU A 138 64.86 4.70 23.15
C GLU A 138 63.85 3.86 22.34
N PRO A 139 64.29 2.92 21.47
CA PRO A 139 63.43 2.12 20.61
C PRO A 139 62.56 1.19 21.45
N GLU A 140 61.23 1.33 21.31
CA GLU A 140 60.28 0.33 21.80
C GLU A 140 60.44 -0.98 21.01
N GLU A 141 60.24 -2.12 21.68
CA GLU A 141 60.26 -3.46 21.07
C GLU A 141 59.23 -3.55 19.92
N PRO A 142 59.56 -4.30 18.85
CA PRO A 142 58.64 -4.42 17.70
C PRO A 142 57.32 -5.08 18.11
N GLN A 143 56.26 -4.33 18.04
CA GLN A 143 54.88 -4.92 18.08
C GLN A 143 54.72 -5.87 16.91
N GLU A 144 54.13 -7.05 17.17
CA GLU A 144 53.73 -7.97 16.12
C GLU A 144 52.88 -7.23 15.05
N PRO A 145 53.05 -7.55 13.76
CA PRO A 145 52.29 -6.90 12.70
C PRO A 145 50.80 -7.15 12.94
N GLN A 146 50.05 -6.12 13.26
CA GLN A 146 48.63 -6.16 13.16
C GLN A 146 48.28 -6.45 11.70
N GLU A 147 47.46 -7.48 11.46
CA GLU A 147 46.85 -7.70 10.15
C GLU A 147 46.19 -6.38 9.72
N PRO A 148 46.38 -5.96 8.46
CA PRO A 148 45.78 -4.73 8.00
C PRO A 148 44.26 -4.82 8.20
N GLU A 149 43.71 -3.96 9.04
CA GLU A 149 42.26 -3.74 9.11
C GLU A 149 41.83 -3.39 7.69
N GLN A 150 41.03 -4.27 7.09
CA GLN A 150 40.37 -3.96 5.82
C GLN A 150 39.54 -2.71 6.07
N PRO A 151 39.61 -1.69 5.19
CA PRO A 151 38.74 -0.53 5.32
C PRO A 151 37.30 -1.01 5.37
N ALA A 152 36.59 -0.64 6.42
CA ALA A 152 35.20 -1.01 6.58
C ALA A 152 34.42 -0.43 5.39
N VAL A 153 33.99 -1.30 4.48
CA VAL A 153 33.14 -0.90 3.33
C VAL A 153 31.75 -0.70 3.88
N ASP A 154 31.24 0.50 3.77
CA ASP A 154 29.85 0.82 4.11
C ASP A 154 28.95 0.58 2.89
N PHE A 155 28.21 -0.52 2.89
CA PHE A 155 27.33 -0.89 1.79
C PHE A 155 26.14 0.06 1.66
N SER A 156 25.74 0.78 2.73
CA SER A 156 24.62 1.71 2.69
C SER A 156 24.89 2.93 1.80
N LEU A 157 26.16 3.27 1.61
CA LEU A 157 26.59 4.34 0.71
C LEU A 157 26.67 3.92 -0.77
N MET A 158 26.42 2.64 -1.07
CA MET A 158 26.57 2.04 -2.39
C MET A 158 25.24 1.65 -3.02
N VAL A 159 24.12 2.01 -2.38
CA VAL A 159 22.78 1.63 -2.79
C VAL A 159 21.83 2.81 -2.73
N ASP A 160 20.76 2.73 -3.51
CA ASP A 160 19.70 3.73 -3.59
C ASP A 160 18.45 3.25 -2.86
N GLY A 161 17.71 4.19 -2.27
CA GLY A 161 16.42 3.93 -1.64
C GLY A 161 16.52 3.43 -0.19
N LEU A 162 15.55 3.84 0.65
CA LEU A 162 15.53 3.53 2.08
C LEU A 162 15.52 2.03 2.38
N ARG A 163 14.76 1.25 1.61
CA ARG A 163 14.73 -0.21 1.72
C ARG A 163 16.12 -0.82 1.59
N ASN A 164 16.77 -0.54 0.46
CA ASN A 164 18.11 -1.07 0.17
C ASN A 164 19.14 -0.56 1.17
N SER A 165 19.06 0.73 1.55
CA SER A 165 19.97 1.32 2.54
C SER A 165 19.82 0.71 3.93
N SER A 166 18.59 0.37 4.36
CA SER A 166 18.35 -0.29 5.65
C SER A 166 18.97 -1.70 5.68
N VAL A 167 18.75 -2.49 4.64
CA VAL A 167 19.36 -3.83 4.49
C VAL A 167 20.88 -3.73 4.39
N ALA A 168 21.41 -2.81 3.58
CA ALA A 168 22.83 -2.61 3.38
C ALA A 168 23.53 -2.13 4.66
N GLY A 169 22.91 -1.23 5.43
CA GLY A 169 23.40 -0.78 6.73
C GLY A 169 23.49 -1.92 7.75
N MET A 170 22.47 -2.77 7.82
CA MET A 170 22.51 -3.98 8.63
C MET A 170 23.66 -4.90 8.20
N LEU A 171 23.80 -5.17 6.89
CA LEU A 171 24.86 -6.03 6.36
C LEU A 171 26.25 -5.45 6.55
N THR A 172 26.40 -4.11 6.52
CA THR A 172 27.66 -3.43 6.89
C THR A 172 28.09 -3.80 8.30
N ASN A 173 27.16 -3.70 9.27
CA ASN A 173 27.43 -4.02 10.67
C ASN A 173 27.71 -5.52 10.86
N VAL A 174 26.91 -6.38 10.22
CA VAL A 174 27.08 -7.84 10.29
C VAL A 174 28.42 -8.24 9.71
N CYS A 175 28.76 -7.78 8.51
CA CYS A 175 29.98 -8.19 7.82
C CYS A 175 31.27 -7.58 8.42
N ALA A 176 31.17 -6.53 9.23
CA ALA A 176 32.29 -5.98 10.01
C ALA A 176 32.57 -6.74 11.31
N ALA A 177 31.68 -7.64 11.74
CA ALA A 177 31.83 -8.37 12.99
C ALA A 177 32.93 -9.46 12.92
N SER A 178 33.68 -9.60 14.01
CA SER A 178 34.80 -10.56 14.11
C SER A 178 34.36 -12.02 14.33
N GLU A 179 33.15 -12.25 14.83
CA GLU A 179 32.64 -13.58 15.16
C GLU A 179 31.41 -13.91 14.32
N LEU A 180 31.60 -14.34 13.08
CA LEU A 180 30.57 -14.79 12.17
C LEU A 180 30.58 -16.31 12.01
N SER A 181 29.41 -16.90 11.70
CA SER A 181 29.37 -18.29 11.23
C SER A 181 30.18 -18.42 9.94
N GLU A 182 30.73 -19.62 9.66
CA GLU A 182 31.49 -19.84 8.42
C GLU A 182 30.67 -19.51 7.16
N GLN A 183 29.36 -19.74 7.20
CA GLN A 183 28.48 -19.45 6.08
C GLN A 183 28.32 -17.94 5.90
N LEU A 184 28.02 -17.22 6.96
CA LEU A 184 27.82 -15.78 6.92
C LEU A 184 29.11 -15.05 6.54
N SER A 185 30.26 -15.52 7.04
CA SER A 185 31.60 -15.00 6.66
C SER A 185 31.86 -15.17 5.15
N ARG A 186 31.52 -16.35 4.56
CA ARG A 186 31.64 -16.55 3.11
C ARG A 186 30.72 -15.63 2.33
N ASN A 187 29.48 -15.45 2.78
CA ASN A 187 28.50 -14.58 2.11
C ASN A 187 28.93 -13.12 2.16
N CYS A 188 29.46 -12.66 3.30
CA CYS A 188 30.07 -11.33 3.41
C CYS A 188 31.25 -11.15 2.45
N GLY A 189 32.13 -12.17 2.32
CA GLY A 189 33.23 -12.13 1.35
C GLY A 189 32.74 -11.99 -0.10
N GLN A 190 31.65 -12.65 -0.46
CA GLN A 190 31.02 -12.52 -1.78
C GLN A 190 30.35 -11.16 -1.95
N LEU A 191 29.76 -10.59 -0.89
CA LEU A 191 29.17 -9.27 -0.92
C LEU A 191 30.25 -8.17 -1.10
N TYR A 192 31.40 -8.27 -0.42
CA TYR A 192 32.54 -7.38 -0.65
C TYR A 192 33.06 -7.48 -2.09
N ALA A 193 33.11 -8.69 -2.66
CA ALA A 193 33.51 -8.88 -4.06
C ALA A 193 32.50 -8.24 -5.02
N ALA A 194 31.21 -8.41 -4.77
CA ALA A 194 30.15 -7.79 -5.56
C ALA A 194 30.20 -6.25 -5.48
N ALA A 195 30.44 -5.69 -4.29
CA ALA A 195 30.58 -4.25 -4.08
C ALA A 195 31.72 -3.61 -4.88
N ALA A 196 32.75 -4.36 -5.21
CA ALA A 196 33.88 -3.88 -6.01
C ALA A 196 33.59 -3.85 -7.53
N GLU A 197 32.60 -4.60 -8.02
CA GLU A 197 32.42 -4.88 -9.45
C GLU A 197 30.99 -4.62 -9.97
N ALA A 198 29.99 -4.50 -9.10
CA ALA A 198 28.57 -4.49 -9.49
C ALA A 198 27.74 -3.47 -8.73
N ASP A 199 26.55 -3.18 -9.27
CA ASP A 199 25.48 -2.48 -8.58
C ASP A 199 24.88 -3.37 -7.47
N LEU A 200 24.87 -2.91 -6.23
CA LEU A 200 24.34 -3.63 -5.07
C LEU A 200 22.81 -3.53 -4.94
N ASN A 201 22.18 -2.58 -5.61
CA ASN A 201 20.73 -2.37 -5.51
C ASN A 201 19.90 -3.63 -5.78
N PRO A 202 20.17 -4.41 -6.86
CA PRO A 202 19.43 -5.64 -7.11
C PRO A 202 19.66 -6.73 -6.05
N ILE A 203 20.82 -6.72 -5.40
CA ILE A 203 21.15 -7.69 -4.34
C ILE A 203 20.38 -7.34 -3.07
N MET A 204 20.46 -6.09 -2.62
CA MET A 204 19.75 -5.63 -1.42
C MET A 204 18.24 -5.77 -1.57
N ALA A 205 17.72 -5.47 -2.75
CA ALA A 205 16.30 -5.64 -3.07
C ALA A 205 15.81 -7.09 -2.96
N GLN A 206 16.65 -8.08 -3.20
CA GLN A 206 16.30 -9.51 -3.05
C GLN A 206 16.43 -10.00 -1.61
N ILE A 207 17.30 -9.36 -0.81
CA ILE A 207 17.48 -9.70 0.60
C ILE A 207 16.37 -9.09 1.48
N ALA A 208 15.81 -7.95 1.05
CA ALA A 208 14.68 -7.32 1.74
C ALA A 208 13.44 -8.23 1.75
N PRO A 209 12.81 -8.48 2.91
CA PRO A 209 11.58 -9.30 3.02
C PRO A 209 10.33 -8.47 2.69
N ASP A 210 10.19 -8.05 1.43
CA ASP A 210 9.11 -7.19 0.96
C ASP A 210 7.71 -7.83 1.11
N GLU A 211 7.63 -9.16 1.14
CA GLU A 211 6.39 -9.93 1.31
C GLU A 211 5.67 -9.58 2.61
N ALA A 212 6.43 -9.26 3.66
CA ALA A 212 5.89 -8.89 4.95
C ALA A 212 5.26 -7.48 4.97
N LEU A 213 5.65 -6.60 4.04
CA LEU A 213 5.17 -5.22 3.99
C LEU A 213 3.75 -5.11 3.41
N ILE A 214 3.33 -6.06 2.56
CA ILE A 214 2.08 -5.95 1.80
C ILE A 214 0.86 -6.55 2.49
N GLN A 215 1.03 -7.43 3.48
CA GLN A 215 -0.07 -8.17 4.13
C GLN A 215 -1.13 -7.25 4.73
N SER A 216 -0.73 -6.21 5.44
CA SER A 216 -1.66 -5.24 6.02
C SER A 216 -2.50 -4.52 4.95
N ARG A 217 -1.90 -4.25 3.78
CA ARG A 217 -2.57 -3.63 2.65
C ARG A 217 -3.58 -4.56 1.99
N LEU A 218 -3.24 -5.84 1.79
CA LEU A 218 -4.18 -6.83 1.27
C LEU A 218 -5.42 -6.95 2.16
N LEU A 219 -5.23 -6.99 3.49
CA LEU A 219 -6.33 -7.01 4.44
C LEU A 219 -7.16 -5.71 4.43
N ALA A 220 -6.54 -4.56 4.24
CA ALA A 220 -7.24 -3.29 4.11
C ALA A 220 -8.09 -3.24 2.83
N GLU A 221 -7.56 -3.71 1.69
CA GLU A 221 -8.31 -3.87 0.44
C GLU A 221 -9.47 -4.83 0.60
N ASN A 222 -9.23 -6.01 1.21
CA ASN A 222 -10.30 -6.98 1.51
C ASN A 222 -11.43 -6.32 2.30
N SER A 223 -11.10 -5.60 3.36
CA SER A 223 -12.10 -4.92 4.19
C SER A 223 -12.87 -3.85 3.42
N ARG A 224 -12.19 -3.04 2.59
CA ARG A 224 -12.81 -2.03 1.72
C ARG A 224 -13.81 -2.65 0.74
N ASN A 225 -13.43 -3.74 0.11
CA ASN A 225 -14.20 -4.43 -0.90
C ASN A 225 -15.41 -5.15 -0.29
N LYS A 226 -15.22 -5.90 0.78
CA LYS A 226 -16.28 -6.54 1.56
C LYS A 226 -17.30 -5.52 2.07
N THR A 227 -16.83 -4.44 2.69
CA THR A 227 -17.64 -3.35 3.22
C THR A 227 -18.54 -2.75 2.13
N SER A 228 -17.99 -2.51 0.93
CA SER A 228 -18.76 -1.98 -0.20
C SER A 228 -19.81 -2.95 -0.71
N ARG A 229 -19.53 -4.26 -0.76
CA ARG A 229 -20.51 -5.30 -1.14
C ARG A 229 -21.68 -5.35 -0.15
N ILE A 230 -21.39 -5.25 1.14
CA ILE A 230 -22.41 -5.22 2.19
C ILE A 230 -23.26 -3.94 2.08
N TYR A 231 -22.66 -2.75 1.86
CA TYR A 231 -23.41 -1.51 1.64
C TYR A 231 -24.33 -1.60 0.43
N GLN A 232 -23.86 -2.19 -0.66
CA GLN A 232 -24.68 -2.41 -1.86
C GLN A 232 -25.85 -3.35 -1.57
N SER A 233 -25.62 -4.42 -0.82
CA SER A 233 -26.68 -5.36 -0.40
C SER A 233 -27.68 -4.70 0.54
N MET A 234 -27.24 -3.90 1.52
CA MET A 234 -28.14 -3.12 2.39
C MET A 234 -28.99 -2.13 1.60
N ALA A 235 -28.44 -1.47 0.58
CA ALA A 235 -29.20 -0.58 -0.31
C ALA A 235 -30.30 -1.33 -1.08
N GLN A 236 -30.03 -2.56 -1.52
CA GLN A 236 -31.02 -3.42 -2.18
C GLN A 236 -32.10 -3.89 -1.20
N MET A 237 -31.76 -4.27 0.04
CA MET A 237 -32.75 -4.60 1.08
C MET A 237 -33.70 -3.43 1.36
N ARG A 238 -33.22 -2.19 1.34
CA ARG A 238 -34.07 -1.00 1.51
C ARG A 238 -35.01 -0.81 0.31
N SER A 239 -34.54 -1.07 -0.88
CA SER A 239 -35.35 -0.93 -2.11
C SER A 239 -36.43 -2.03 -2.24
N GLY A 240 -36.18 -3.22 -1.69
CA GLY A 240 -37.12 -4.35 -1.63
C GLY A 240 -38.27 -4.14 -0.62
N SER A 241 -38.03 -3.33 0.43
CA SER A 241 -38.95 -3.18 1.56
C SER A 241 -40.19 -2.28 1.33
N GLY A 242 -40.75 -2.23 0.14
CA GLY A 242 -42.14 -1.73 -0.08
C GLY A 242 -42.42 -0.28 0.32
N GLY A 243 -41.46 0.65 0.20
CA GLY A 243 -41.63 2.00 0.73
C GLY A 243 -41.34 3.17 -0.19
N ALA A 244 -40.59 3.02 -1.25
CA ALA A 244 -40.39 4.09 -2.22
C ALA A 244 -41.28 3.89 -3.46
N LEU A 245 -42.36 4.65 -3.49
CA LEU A 245 -43.19 4.76 -4.70
C LEU A 245 -42.45 5.63 -5.71
N VAL A 246 -41.97 5.07 -6.80
CA VAL A 246 -41.43 5.84 -7.92
C VAL A 246 -42.58 6.29 -8.80
N GLY A 247 -42.82 7.59 -8.83
CA GLY A 247 -43.80 8.19 -9.72
C GLY A 247 -43.26 8.27 -11.15
N ILE A 248 -43.66 7.33 -12.02
CA ILE A 248 -43.40 7.41 -13.45
C ILE A 248 -44.75 7.62 -14.15
N ASN A 249 -44.90 8.73 -14.90
CA ASN A 249 -46.07 9.07 -15.70
C ASN A 249 -47.40 9.02 -14.93
N ASN A 250 -47.50 9.60 -13.74
CA ASN A 250 -48.69 9.55 -12.87
C ASN A 250 -49.09 8.14 -12.35
N HIS A 251 -48.25 7.13 -12.52
CA HIS A 251 -48.40 5.84 -11.86
C HIS A 251 -47.36 5.69 -10.77
N LEU A 252 -47.82 5.45 -9.53
CA LEU A 252 -46.95 5.10 -8.39
C LEU A 252 -46.56 3.63 -8.56
N LEU A 253 -45.34 3.36 -8.97
CA LEU A 253 -44.79 1.99 -8.98
C LEU A 253 -44.00 1.79 -7.69
N PRO A 254 -44.19 0.66 -6.99
CA PRO A 254 -43.29 0.33 -5.87
C PRO A 254 -41.85 0.17 -6.41
N SER A 255 -40.94 0.94 -5.89
CA SER A 255 -39.52 0.80 -6.18
C SER A 255 -38.96 -0.35 -5.36
N GLY A 256 -38.82 -1.50 -5.99
CA GLY A 256 -38.30 -2.68 -5.34
C GLY A 256 -39.40 -3.53 -4.67
N GLY A 257 -39.46 -4.75 -5.01
CA GLY A 257 -40.48 -5.70 -4.65
C GLY A 257 -41.41 -5.93 -5.83
N ALA A 258 -41.49 -7.15 -6.29
CA ALA A 258 -42.39 -7.55 -7.34
C ALA A 258 -43.80 -7.05 -7.04
N ALA A 259 -44.30 -6.20 -7.91
CA ALA A 259 -45.69 -5.78 -7.85
C ALA A 259 -46.60 -7.04 -7.97
N GLY A 260 -47.13 -7.49 -6.86
CA GLY A 260 -48.24 -8.42 -6.93
C GLY A 260 -48.39 -9.50 -5.89
N ASP A 261 -47.35 -10.06 -5.31
CA ASP A 261 -47.49 -11.06 -4.25
C ASP A 261 -46.63 -10.63 -3.04
N GLY A 262 -47.33 -10.26 -1.96
CA GLY A 262 -46.68 -9.90 -0.69
C GLY A 262 -45.93 -11.11 -0.13
N PHE A 263 -44.62 -11.16 -0.38
CA PHE A 263 -43.76 -11.93 0.47
C PHE A 263 -43.62 -11.14 1.78
N ASP A 264 -44.37 -11.53 2.78
CA ASP A 264 -44.33 -10.96 4.14
C ASP A 264 -43.07 -11.43 4.89
N SER A 265 -42.13 -12.08 4.24
CA SER A 265 -40.92 -12.57 4.91
C SER A 265 -39.99 -11.41 5.20
N PRO A 266 -39.50 -11.30 6.44
CA PRO A 266 -38.53 -10.30 6.81
C PRO A 266 -37.06 -10.68 6.44
N TRP A 267 -36.86 -11.86 5.87
CA TRP A 267 -35.52 -12.40 5.60
C TRP A 267 -35.05 -12.14 4.18
N THR A 268 -33.78 -11.83 4.03
CA THR A 268 -33.11 -11.65 2.74
C THR A 268 -31.79 -12.42 2.74
N LEU A 269 -31.61 -13.32 1.79
CA LEU A 269 -30.34 -13.95 1.50
C LEU A 269 -29.50 -13.02 0.61
N LEU A 270 -28.26 -12.77 1.00
CA LEU A 270 -27.30 -11.96 0.28
C LEU A 270 -26.18 -12.84 -0.25
N THR A 271 -25.88 -12.77 -1.54
CA THR A 271 -24.77 -13.50 -2.14
C THR A 271 -24.04 -12.64 -3.14
N SER A 272 -22.70 -12.72 -3.15
CA SER A 272 -21.90 -12.08 -4.20
C SER A 272 -20.58 -12.79 -4.43
N VAL A 273 -20.10 -12.72 -5.67
CA VAL A 273 -18.77 -13.12 -6.08
C VAL A 273 -18.04 -11.90 -6.60
N GLN A 274 -16.79 -11.76 -6.24
CA GLN A 274 -15.90 -10.68 -6.64
C GLN A 274 -14.66 -11.25 -7.31
N LEU A 275 -14.23 -10.57 -8.36
CA LEU A 275 -12.92 -10.74 -8.99
C LEU A 275 -12.20 -9.41 -8.90
N GLU A 276 -10.95 -9.44 -8.50
CA GLU A 276 -10.12 -8.26 -8.31
C GLU A 276 -8.76 -8.46 -8.97
N SER A 277 -8.22 -7.39 -9.53
CA SER A 277 -6.84 -7.30 -9.96
C SER A 277 -6.28 -5.98 -9.45
N PHE A 278 -5.13 -6.07 -8.84
CA PHE A 278 -4.43 -4.96 -8.21
C PHE A 278 -2.97 -5.03 -8.64
N GLU A 279 -2.44 -3.96 -9.19
CA GLU A 279 -1.05 -3.83 -9.61
C GLU A 279 -0.42 -2.66 -8.87
N ARG A 280 0.77 -2.87 -8.34
CA ARG A 280 1.57 -1.83 -7.72
C ARG A 280 2.96 -1.78 -8.36
N ASN A 281 3.33 -0.63 -8.85
CA ASN A 281 4.67 -0.40 -9.36
C ASN A 281 5.68 -0.36 -8.22
N GLN A 282 6.90 -0.78 -8.51
CA GLN A 282 8.02 -0.69 -7.57
C GLN A 282 8.26 0.77 -7.15
N THR A 283 8.57 0.96 -5.87
CA THR A 283 9.00 2.23 -5.29
C THR A 283 10.40 2.09 -4.67
N TRP A 284 10.89 3.15 -4.10
CA TRP A 284 12.14 3.13 -3.36
C TRP A 284 12.03 2.48 -1.95
N ARG A 285 10.81 2.17 -1.50
CA ARG A 285 10.51 1.50 -0.22
C ARG A 285 10.03 0.08 -0.38
N GLU A 286 9.35 -0.25 -1.47
CA GLU A 286 8.69 -1.54 -1.67
C GLU A 286 8.96 -2.10 -3.05
N ALA A 287 9.00 -3.43 -3.16
CA ALA A 287 8.95 -4.11 -4.45
C ALA A 287 7.61 -3.88 -5.14
N GLY A 288 7.62 -3.87 -6.47
CA GLY A 288 6.39 -3.94 -7.26
C GLY A 288 5.77 -5.33 -7.18
N TYR A 289 4.43 -5.42 -7.33
CA TYR A 289 3.73 -6.69 -7.37
C TYR A 289 2.41 -6.59 -8.12
N GLU A 290 1.93 -7.74 -8.60
CA GLU A 290 0.60 -7.96 -9.13
C GLU A 290 -0.16 -8.87 -8.18
N SER A 291 -1.43 -8.58 -7.92
CA SER A 291 -2.30 -9.38 -7.07
C SER A 291 -3.61 -9.67 -7.79
N GLU A 292 -4.01 -10.93 -7.80
CA GLU A 292 -5.33 -11.36 -8.22
C GLU A 292 -6.11 -11.90 -7.01
N ALA A 293 -7.41 -11.59 -6.93
CA ALA A 293 -8.22 -12.11 -5.84
C ALA A 293 -9.60 -12.56 -6.29
N VAL A 294 -10.10 -13.60 -5.62
CA VAL A 294 -11.46 -14.10 -5.75
C VAL A 294 -12.13 -14.08 -4.39
N GLY A 295 -13.25 -13.35 -4.27
CA GLY A 295 -14.02 -13.24 -3.04
C GLY A 295 -15.43 -13.78 -3.19
N VAL A 296 -15.93 -14.48 -2.16
CA VAL A 296 -17.30 -14.98 -2.06
C VAL A 296 -17.92 -14.49 -0.76
N LEU A 297 -19.09 -13.86 -0.85
CA LEU A 297 -19.85 -13.38 0.31
C LEU A 297 -21.21 -14.09 0.39
N LEU A 298 -21.53 -14.57 1.58
CA LEU A 298 -22.85 -15.09 1.95
C LEU A 298 -23.36 -14.33 3.17
N GLY A 299 -24.55 -13.76 3.08
CA GLY A 299 -25.13 -12.99 4.18
C GLY A 299 -26.62 -13.28 4.36
N LEU A 300 -27.09 -12.97 5.56
CA LEU A 300 -28.49 -13.03 5.92
C LEU A 300 -28.92 -11.70 6.53
N GLY A 301 -29.89 -11.06 5.91
CA GLY A 301 -30.52 -9.84 6.38
C GLY A 301 -31.89 -10.12 7.00
N TYR A 302 -32.27 -9.32 7.97
CA TYR A 302 -33.55 -9.36 8.65
C TYR A 302 -34.16 -7.97 8.77
N ARG A 303 -35.37 -7.79 8.27
CA ARG A 303 -36.15 -6.56 8.39
C ARG A 303 -36.87 -6.54 9.74
N VAL A 304 -36.35 -5.72 10.67
CA VAL A 304 -36.94 -5.57 12.01
C VAL A 304 -38.28 -4.80 11.92
N ASN A 305 -38.31 -3.76 11.11
CA ASN A 305 -39.48 -2.93 10.85
C ASN A 305 -39.30 -2.14 9.53
N GLY A 306 -40.23 -1.22 9.23
CA GLY A 306 -40.18 -0.41 8.01
C GLY A 306 -38.99 0.57 7.91
N ASN A 307 -38.16 0.69 8.95
CA ASN A 307 -37.05 1.66 9.03
C ASN A 307 -35.72 1.04 9.44
N LEU A 308 -35.68 -0.25 9.78
CA LEU A 308 -34.50 -0.88 10.36
C LEU A 308 -34.30 -2.29 9.80
N ASN A 309 -33.15 -2.50 9.18
CA ASN A 309 -32.64 -3.82 8.78
C ASN A 309 -31.39 -4.14 9.59
N LEU A 310 -31.24 -5.40 9.97
CA LEU A 310 -30.06 -5.98 10.62
C LEU A 310 -29.58 -7.18 9.80
N GLY A 311 -28.34 -7.58 9.96
CA GLY A 311 -27.88 -8.80 9.35
C GLY A 311 -26.43 -9.14 9.69
N ALA A 312 -26.01 -10.27 9.13
CA ALA A 312 -24.62 -10.71 9.19
C ALA A 312 -24.20 -11.33 7.85
N ALA A 313 -22.92 -11.21 7.55
CA ALA A 313 -22.33 -11.77 6.34
C ALA A 313 -21.02 -12.48 6.69
N LEU A 314 -20.81 -13.64 6.08
CA LEU A 314 -19.56 -14.38 6.03
C LEU A 314 -18.92 -14.13 4.66
N ASP A 315 -17.65 -13.81 4.64
CA ASP A 315 -16.88 -13.56 3.45
C ASP A 315 -15.60 -14.41 3.47
N TRP A 316 -15.27 -14.99 2.34
CA TRP A 316 -13.99 -15.64 2.09
C TRP A 316 -13.36 -15.03 0.84
N THR A 317 -12.07 -14.69 0.91
CA THR A 317 -11.30 -14.14 -0.20
C THR A 317 -9.94 -14.81 -0.26
N ALA A 318 -9.56 -15.32 -1.42
CA ALA A 318 -8.24 -15.84 -1.72
C ALA A 318 -7.48 -14.83 -2.58
N TYR A 319 -6.24 -14.56 -2.20
CA TYR A 319 -5.28 -13.71 -2.90
C TYR A 319 -4.12 -14.54 -3.43
N GLU A 320 -3.73 -14.26 -4.66
CA GLU A 320 -2.51 -14.74 -5.32
C GLU A 320 -1.69 -13.52 -5.68
N VAL A 321 -0.45 -13.40 -5.22
CA VAL A 321 0.44 -12.25 -5.43
C VAL A 321 1.73 -12.73 -6.06
N ASP A 322 2.12 -12.07 -7.15
CA ASP A 322 3.40 -12.27 -7.83
C ASP A 322 4.27 -11.01 -7.67
N PHE A 323 5.47 -11.16 -7.09
CA PHE A 323 6.41 -10.05 -6.93
C PHE A 323 7.17 -9.79 -8.21
N ALA A 324 7.40 -8.52 -8.51
CA ALA A 324 8.17 -8.10 -9.69
C ALA A 324 9.58 -8.72 -9.70
N ASN A 325 10.16 -8.84 -10.89
CA ASN A 325 11.49 -9.41 -11.13
C ASN A 325 11.63 -10.88 -10.68
N ASP A 326 10.55 -11.63 -10.73
CA ASP A 326 10.46 -13.00 -10.21
C ASP A 326 10.91 -13.08 -8.72
N GLY A 327 10.62 -12.07 -7.91
CA GLY A 327 11.03 -11.96 -6.52
C GLY A 327 10.44 -13.02 -5.61
N GLY A 328 9.33 -13.63 -6.02
CA GLY A 328 8.63 -14.67 -5.27
C GLY A 328 7.13 -14.53 -5.40
N THR A 329 6.39 -15.24 -4.53
CA THR A 329 4.93 -15.28 -4.51
C THR A 329 4.40 -15.18 -3.09
N LEU A 330 3.14 -14.76 -2.96
CA LEU A 330 2.41 -14.81 -1.70
C LEU A 330 0.98 -15.25 -1.97
N ASP A 331 0.53 -16.28 -1.26
CA ASP A 331 -0.83 -16.76 -1.26
C ASP A 331 -1.47 -16.45 0.09
N SER A 332 -2.68 -15.87 0.13
CA SER A 332 -3.37 -15.54 1.38
C SER A 332 -4.86 -15.84 1.29
N ASP A 333 -5.34 -16.62 2.25
CA ASP A 333 -6.75 -16.93 2.44
C ASP A 333 -7.32 -16.13 3.61
N VAL A 334 -8.35 -15.33 3.39
CA VAL A 334 -8.98 -14.47 4.40
C VAL A 334 -10.43 -14.84 4.60
N VAL A 335 -10.81 -15.14 5.83
CA VAL A 335 -12.21 -15.38 6.24
C VAL A 335 -12.67 -14.26 7.16
N SER A 336 -13.86 -13.71 6.91
CA SER A 336 -14.39 -12.64 7.77
C SER A 336 -15.86 -12.82 8.10
N LEU A 337 -16.24 -12.42 9.31
CA LEU A 337 -17.62 -12.28 9.76
C LEU A 337 -17.92 -10.81 10.01
N THR A 338 -19.01 -10.31 9.43
CA THR A 338 -19.44 -8.92 9.57
C THR A 338 -20.89 -8.83 9.97
N GLY A 339 -21.18 -8.19 11.10
CA GLY A 339 -22.53 -7.76 11.47
C GLY A 339 -22.83 -6.39 10.88
N PHE A 340 -24.06 -6.18 10.42
CA PHE A 340 -24.46 -4.89 9.86
C PHE A 340 -25.83 -4.42 10.32
N LEU A 341 -26.03 -3.11 10.30
CA LEU A 341 -27.27 -2.41 10.61
C LEU A 341 -27.51 -1.33 9.57
N SER A 342 -28.74 -1.21 9.11
CA SER A 342 -29.19 -0.14 8.22
C SER A 342 -30.46 0.48 8.77
N TRP A 343 -30.36 1.74 9.21
CA TRP A 343 -31.50 2.54 9.65
C TRP A 343 -31.79 3.64 8.64
N TYR A 344 -33.07 3.87 8.34
CA TYR A 344 -33.46 4.89 7.39
C TYR A 344 -34.79 5.56 7.80
N SER A 345 -34.88 6.87 7.57
CA SER A 345 -36.08 7.65 7.86
C SER A 345 -36.21 8.83 6.91
N GLY A 346 -37.24 8.80 6.06
CA GLY A 346 -37.39 9.77 4.98
C GLY A 346 -36.17 9.74 4.04
N PRO A 347 -35.48 10.87 3.81
CA PRO A 347 -34.31 10.90 2.93
C PRO A 347 -33.01 10.45 3.62
N LEU A 348 -33.00 10.29 4.94
CA LEU A 348 -31.78 9.98 5.70
C LEU A 348 -31.57 8.48 5.82
N THR A 349 -30.34 8.04 5.60
CA THR A 349 -29.88 6.68 5.86
C THR A 349 -28.65 6.72 6.75
N PHE A 350 -28.60 5.80 7.70
CA PHE A 350 -27.44 5.50 8.53
C PHE A 350 -27.17 4.01 8.48
N ASP A 351 -25.99 3.65 8.02
CA ASP A 351 -25.52 2.29 7.94
C ASP A 351 -24.29 2.11 8.87
N LEU A 352 -24.23 0.96 9.55
CA LEU A 352 -23.11 0.55 10.40
C LEU A 352 -22.72 -0.88 10.09
N GLN A 353 -21.43 -1.15 10.04
CA GLN A 353 -20.85 -2.49 9.92
C GLN A 353 -19.76 -2.67 10.98
N LEU A 354 -19.70 -3.84 11.59
CA LEU A 354 -18.65 -4.27 12.50
C LEU A 354 -18.18 -5.65 12.05
N GLY A 355 -16.90 -5.79 11.77
CA GLY A 355 -16.33 -7.00 11.21
C GLY A 355 -15.07 -7.47 11.93
N TYR A 356 -14.86 -8.77 11.87
CA TYR A 356 -13.63 -9.43 12.27
C TYR A 356 -13.21 -10.38 11.16
N ALA A 357 -11.93 -10.35 10.81
CA ALA A 357 -11.34 -11.22 9.81
C ALA A 357 -10.10 -11.90 10.37
N THR A 358 -9.84 -13.11 9.90
CA THR A 358 -8.59 -13.83 10.11
C THR A 358 -8.05 -14.28 8.75
N GLY A 359 -6.75 -14.23 8.58
CA GLY A 359 -6.06 -14.64 7.35
C GLY A 359 -4.90 -15.55 7.65
N ASP A 360 -4.72 -16.55 6.81
CA ASP A 360 -3.54 -17.43 6.77
C ASP A 360 -2.77 -17.10 5.48
N THR A 361 -1.45 -16.91 5.60
CA THR A 361 -0.59 -16.47 4.51
C THR A 361 0.63 -17.36 4.38
N GLU A 362 0.88 -17.83 3.17
CA GLU A 362 2.10 -18.53 2.77
C GLU A 362 2.85 -17.65 1.77
N ALA A 363 4.14 -17.36 2.04
CA ALA A 363 4.95 -16.58 1.12
C ALA A 363 6.26 -17.29 0.79
N GLN A 364 6.74 -17.04 -0.42
CA GLN A 364 8.00 -17.56 -0.93
C GLN A 364 8.79 -16.42 -1.56
N ARG A 365 10.01 -16.18 -1.06
CA ARG A 365 10.96 -15.21 -1.57
C ARG A 365 12.10 -15.91 -2.28
N ILE A 366 12.43 -15.47 -3.51
CA ILE A 366 13.48 -16.03 -4.35
C ILE A 366 14.67 -15.08 -4.35
N ILE A 367 15.79 -15.52 -3.77
CA ILE A 367 17.03 -14.78 -3.66
C ILE A 367 18.06 -15.41 -4.59
N ARG A 368 18.71 -14.60 -5.44
CA ARG A 368 19.68 -15.07 -6.47
C ARG A 368 21.11 -14.69 -6.14
N PHE A 369 21.35 -14.30 -4.89
CA PHE A 369 22.68 -13.93 -4.43
C PHE A 369 23.01 -14.64 -3.10
N PRO A 370 24.20 -15.24 -2.98
CA PRO A 370 25.22 -15.46 -4.05
C PRO A 370 24.79 -16.50 -5.07
N ASP A 371 23.92 -17.42 -4.68
CA ASP A 371 23.31 -18.47 -5.51
C ASP A 371 21.79 -18.41 -5.38
N VAL A 372 21.07 -19.06 -6.30
CA VAL A 372 19.60 -19.11 -6.22
C VAL A 372 19.19 -19.94 -5.01
N SER A 373 18.45 -19.31 -4.11
CA SER A 373 17.92 -19.90 -2.89
C SER A 373 16.50 -19.42 -2.60
N VAL A 374 15.81 -20.11 -1.71
CA VAL A 374 14.41 -19.86 -1.40
C VAL A 374 14.24 -19.68 0.10
N ALA A 375 13.51 -18.62 0.47
CA ALA A 375 13.02 -18.39 1.83
C ALA A 375 11.50 -18.50 1.82
N ASN A 376 10.95 -19.31 2.73
CA ASN A 376 9.51 -19.52 2.87
C ASN A 376 9.07 -19.02 4.22
N SER A 377 7.90 -18.39 4.29
CA SER A 377 7.25 -17.97 5.51
C SER A 377 5.78 -18.38 5.53
N ASP A 378 5.26 -18.65 6.73
CA ASP A 378 3.87 -19.01 7.01
C ASP A 378 3.46 -18.25 8.27
N TYR A 379 2.39 -17.44 8.20
CA TYR A 379 1.97 -16.61 9.31
C TYR A 379 0.48 -16.24 9.25
N GLY A 380 -0.08 -16.03 10.45
CA GLY A 380 -1.46 -15.60 10.62
C GLY A 380 -1.61 -14.09 10.66
N SER A 381 -2.85 -13.65 10.46
CA SER A 381 -3.24 -12.25 10.63
C SER A 381 -4.67 -12.13 11.12
N ASP A 382 -4.94 -11.07 11.88
CA ASP A 382 -6.26 -10.73 12.39
C ASP A 382 -6.60 -9.28 12.08
N GLN A 383 -7.86 -8.99 11.76
CA GLN A 383 -8.31 -7.63 11.51
C GLN A 383 -9.67 -7.36 12.15
N PHE A 384 -9.75 -6.30 12.94
CA PHE A 384 -11.00 -5.68 13.33
C PHE A 384 -11.34 -4.53 12.38
N SER A 385 -12.61 -4.46 11.96
CA SER A 385 -13.10 -3.38 11.10
C SER A 385 -14.40 -2.78 11.63
N ALA A 386 -14.52 -1.45 11.57
CA ALA A 386 -15.75 -0.73 11.85
C ALA A 386 -16.00 0.29 10.74
N SER A 387 -17.17 0.26 10.12
CA SER A 387 -17.54 1.17 9.05
C SER A 387 -18.90 1.82 9.34
N THR A 388 -19.00 3.11 9.09
CA THR A 388 -20.28 3.84 9.19
C THR A 388 -20.46 4.76 8.00
N GLN A 389 -21.68 4.81 7.44
CA GLN A 389 -22.06 5.67 6.34
C GLN A 389 -23.33 6.46 6.65
N PHE A 390 -23.28 7.75 6.37
CA PHE A 390 -24.45 8.63 6.35
C PHE A 390 -24.76 9.01 4.90
N GLU A 391 -26.02 8.92 4.53
CA GLU A 391 -26.49 9.19 3.17
C GLU A 391 -27.77 10.04 3.22
N TYR A 392 -27.86 11.03 2.32
CA TYR A 392 -29.08 11.80 2.10
C TYR A 392 -29.62 11.57 0.71
N GLY A 393 -30.78 10.95 0.61
CA GLY A 393 -31.44 10.61 -0.66
C GLY A 393 -32.31 11.74 -1.18
N TRP A 394 -32.00 12.23 -2.38
CA TRP A 394 -32.86 13.14 -3.12
C TRP A 394 -33.37 12.46 -4.39
N GLN A 395 -34.68 12.54 -4.64
CA GLN A 395 -35.33 11.95 -5.81
C GLN A 395 -36.04 13.00 -6.65
N SER A 396 -35.91 12.89 -7.99
CA SER A 396 -36.60 13.72 -8.96
C SER A 396 -37.01 12.86 -10.17
N GLY A 397 -38.28 12.46 -10.21
CA GLY A 397 -38.77 11.52 -11.21
C GLY A 397 -38.05 10.16 -11.06
N ALA A 398 -37.46 9.68 -12.15
CA ALA A 398 -36.69 8.43 -12.16
C ALA A 398 -35.26 8.56 -11.65
N TRP A 399 -34.76 9.78 -11.44
CA TRP A 399 -33.42 10.05 -10.94
C TRP A 399 -33.38 10.00 -9.41
N SER A 400 -32.32 9.39 -8.89
CA SER A 400 -31.94 9.42 -7.49
C SER A 400 -30.52 9.94 -7.37
N LEU A 401 -30.31 10.89 -6.45
CA LEU A 401 -29.01 11.44 -6.10
C LEU A 401 -28.80 11.30 -4.59
N LYS A 402 -27.68 10.70 -4.18
CA LYS A 402 -27.42 10.36 -2.79
C LYS A 402 -25.98 10.73 -2.41
N PRO A 403 -25.75 11.99 -1.98
CA PRO A 403 -24.49 12.32 -1.34
C PRO A 403 -24.32 11.51 -0.05
N PHE A 404 -23.07 11.13 0.25
CA PHE A 404 -22.74 10.35 1.42
C PHE A 404 -21.37 10.75 2.02
N VAL A 405 -21.23 10.43 3.30
CA VAL A 405 -19.96 10.43 4.02
C VAL A 405 -19.81 9.05 4.66
N ARG A 406 -18.64 8.44 4.53
CA ARG A 406 -18.30 7.14 5.12
C ARG A 406 -16.99 7.26 5.89
N LEU A 407 -16.94 6.59 7.04
CA LEU A 407 -15.75 6.41 7.87
C LEU A 407 -15.52 4.92 8.04
N ASP A 408 -14.30 4.46 7.73
CA ASP A 408 -13.87 3.08 7.88
C ASP A 408 -12.64 3.05 8.79
N TYR A 409 -12.75 2.41 9.96
CA TYR A 409 -11.64 2.16 10.87
C TYR A 409 -11.20 0.72 10.76
N LEU A 410 -9.90 0.50 10.65
CA LEU A 410 -9.25 -0.81 10.56
C LEU A 410 -8.15 -0.90 11.61
N ASN A 411 -8.09 -2.03 12.30
CA ASN A 411 -6.96 -2.43 13.13
C ASN A 411 -6.53 -3.83 12.70
N THR A 412 -5.37 -3.92 12.08
CA THR A 412 -4.81 -5.14 11.51
C THR A 412 -3.60 -5.56 12.33
N GLN A 413 -3.53 -6.82 12.72
CA GLN A 413 -2.38 -7.44 13.36
C GLN A 413 -1.86 -8.56 12.46
N VAL A 414 -0.56 -8.58 12.20
CA VAL A 414 0.14 -9.67 11.52
C VAL A 414 1.05 -10.32 12.54
N ASP A 415 0.98 -11.64 12.66
CA ASP A 415 1.76 -12.37 13.64
C ASP A 415 3.25 -12.36 13.29
N ALA A 416 4.08 -12.49 14.32
CA ALA A 416 5.51 -12.68 14.15
C ALA A 416 5.80 -14.00 13.43
N PHE A 417 6.80 -13.99 12.54
CA PHE A 417 7.22 -15.22 11.83
C PHE A 417 8.73 -15.28 11.67
N ALA A 418 9.22 -16.45 11.30
CA ALA A 418 10.60 -16.67 10.91
C ALA A 418 10.61 -17.46 9.61
N GLU A 419 11.39 -17.01 8.64
CA GLU A 419 11.58 -17.70 7.37
C GLU A 419 12.32 -19.01 7.57
N THR A 420 12.03 -19.97 6.70
CA THR A 420 12.67 -21.27 6.59
C THR A 420 13.08 -21.54 5.14
N GLY A 421 14.10 -22.38 4.95
CA GLY A 421 14.55 -22.70 3.58
C GLY A 421 16.06 -22.88 3.50
N ASP A 422 16.58 -22.77 2.30
CA ASP A 422 18.00 -22.95 1.99
C ASP A 422 18.75 -21.63 1.76
N SER A 423 18.04 -20.50 1.94
CA SER A 423 18.64 -19.17 1.78
C SER A 423 19.61 -18.85 2.93
N PRO A 424 20.78 -18.27 2.64
CA PRO A 424 21.66 -17.71 3.66
C PRO A 424 21.16 -16.37 4.25
N TRP A 425 20.06 -15.84 3.71
CA TRP A 425 19.49 -14.53 4.05
C TRP A 425 18.09 -14.65 4.65
N LEU A 426 17.88 -15.72 5.46
CA LEU A 426 16.62 -15.92 6.18
C LEU A 426 16.41 -14.82 7.21
N THR A 427 15.20 -14.24 7.21
CA THR A 427 14.81 -13.21 8.15
C THR A 427 13.66 -13.66 9.05
N SER A 428 13.51 -12.98 10.16
CA SER A 428 12.32 -13.05 11.01
C SER A 428 11.73 -11.67 11.17
N ALA A 429 10.41 -11.59 11.26
CA ALA A 429 9.67 -10.36 11.51
C ALA A 429 9.00 -10.42 12.89
N GLU A 430 8.98 -9.30 13.60
CA GLU A 430 8.21 -9.16 14.82
C GLU A 430 6.71 -8.97 14.48
N LYS A 431 5.87 -9.14 15.52
CA LYS A 431 4.43 -8.87 15.40
C LYS A 431 4.19 -7.42 14.99
N GLN A 432 3.34 -7.23 13.97
CA GLN A 432 3.00 -5.93 13.42
C GLN A 432 1.59 -5.52 13.84
N THR A 433 1.34 -4.24 13.99
CA THR A 433 0.00 -3.69 14.21
C THR A 433 -0.16 -2.43 13.37
N HIS A 434 -1.16 -2.43 12.49
CA HIS A 434 -1.47 -1.33 11.60
C HIS A 434 -2.87 -0.79 11.90
N GLU A 435 -2.95 0.51 12.17
CA GLU A 435 -4.20 1.21 12.39
C GLU A 435 -4.46 2.22 11.29
N GLN A 436 -5.65 2.18 10.71
CA GLN A 436 -6.01 3.00 9.57
C GLN A 436 -7.42 3.57 9.71
N LEU A 437 -7.58 4.83 9.35
CA LEU A 437 -8.88 5.51 9.26
C LEU A 437 -9.07 6.06 7.85
N ASN A 438 -10.06 5.52 7.12
CA ASN A 438 -10.44 6.02 5.82
C ASN A 438 -11.66 6.90 5.91
N THR A 439 -11.61 8.07 5.32
CA THR A 439 -12.74 8.99 5.19
C THR A 439 -13.12 9.12 3.73
N SER A 440 -14.35 8.75 3.39
CA SER A 440 -14.86 8.87 2.02
C SER A 440 -15.99 9.88 1.95
N VAL A 441 -15.93 10.78 0.98
CA VAL A 441 -17.02 11.71 0.65
C VAL A 441 -17.38 11.51 -0.81
N GLY A 442 -18.67 11.31 -1.09
CA GLY A 442 -19.06 10.96 -2.45
C GLY A 442 -20.53 11.17 -2.76
N VAL A 443 -20.90 10.76 -3.96
CA VAL A 443 -22.25 10.80 -4.46
C VAL A 443 -22.57 9.52 -5.23
N ASP A 444 -23.75 8.96 -4.97
CA ASP A 444 -24.35 7.87 -5.74
C ASP A 444 -25.49 8.45 -6.58
N THR A 445 -25.45 8.18 -7.88
CA THR A 445 -26.48 8.61 -8.84
C THR A 445 -27.05 7.40 -9.53
N SER A 446 -28.38 7.25 -9.53
CA SER A 446 -29.05 6.14 -10.20
C SER A 446 -30.28 6.60 -10.98
N TYR A 447 -30.64 5.80 -11.98
CA TYR A 447 -31.81 6.02 -12.80
C TYR A 447 -32.69 4.77 -12.85
N THR A 448 -33.96 4.89 -12.50
CA THR A 448 -34.90 3.75 -12.45
C THR A 448 -35.64 3.61 -13.76
N LEU A 449 -35.52 2.46 -14.39
CA LEU A 449 -36.20 2.07 -15.65
C LEU A 449 -37.20 0.94 -15.36
N ALA A 450 -38.50 1.21 -15.62
CA ALA A 450 -39.50 0.17 -15.59
C ALA A 450 -39.45 -0.61 -16.91
N MET A 451 -39.36 -1.94 -16.81
CA MET A 451 -39.31 -2.89 -17.92
C MET A 451 -40.47 -3.87 -17.81
N ASP A 452 -40.83 -4.55 -18.91
CA ASP A 452 -41.90 -5.56 -18.90
C ASP A 452 -41.58 -6.76 -17.98
N TRP A 453 -40.30 -7.01 -17.71
CA TRP A 453 -39.80 -8.12 -16.89
C TRP A 453 -39.44 -7.72 -15.44
N GLY A 454 -39.50 -6.43 -15.07
CA GLY A 454 -39.11 -5.96 -13.76
C GLY A 454 -38.57 -4.53 -13.79
N VAL A 455 -37.54 -4.23 -12.95
CA VAL A 455 -36.94 -2.90 -12.86
C VAL A 455 -35.44 -2.99 -13.11
N LEU A 456 -34.92 -2.09 -13.94
CA LEU A 456 -33.48 -1.91 -14.19
C LEU A 456 -33.01 -0.60 -13.54
N ILE A 457 -31.93 -0.65 -12.76
CA ILE A 457 -31.40 0.51 -12.05
C ILE A 457 -29.89 0.63 -12.33
N PRO A 458 -29.49 1.26 -13.43
CA PRO A 458 -28.09 1.66 -13.61
C PRO A 458 -27.71 2.75 -12.60
N SER A 459 -26.49 2.69 -12.09
CA SER A 459 -25.94 3.67 -11.16
C SER A 459 -24.47 3.96 -11.41
N LEU A 460 -24.08 5.16 -11.02
CA LEU A 460 -22.70 5.64 -10.98
C LEU A 460 -22.46 6.21 -9.59
N ARG A 461 -21.44 5.71 -8.92
CA ARG A 461 -20.96 6.22 -7.65
C ARG A 461 -19.56 6.77 -7.83
N PHE A 462 -19.33 7.95 -7.30
CA PHE A 462 -18.04 8.59 -7.21
C PHE A 462 -17.73 8.93 -5.77
N SER A 463 -16.51 8.68 -5.33
CA SER A 463 -16.03 9.11 -4.02
C SER A 463 -14.57 9.56 -4.05
N ALA A 464 -14.27 10.59 -3.27
CA ALA A 464 -12.93 10.95 -2.85
C ALA A 464 -12.66 10.27 -1.51
N VAL A 465 -11.56 9.54 -1.41
CA VAL A 465 -11.15 8.77 -0.24
C VAL A 465 -9.88 9.36 0.30
N ASN A 466 -9.90 9.76 1.57
CA ASN A 466 -8.70 10.10 2.33
C ASN A 466 -8.34 8.94 3.23
N GLU A 467 -7.10 8.49 3.14
CA GLU A 467 -6.54 7.39 3.92
C GLU A 467 -5.54 7.96 4.93
N ALA A 468 -5.74 7.67 6.22
CA ALA A 468 -4.88 8.14 7.30
C ALA A 468 -4.40 6.95 8.14
N HIS A 469 -3.11 6.75 8.22
CA HIS A 469 -2.47 5.82 9.13
C HIS A 469 -2.37 6.46 10.52
N LEU A 470 -2.70 5.69 11.57
CA LEU A 470 -2.78 6.19 12.95
C LEU A 470 -1.63 5.68 13.82
N GLY A 471 -0.73 4.87 13.28
CA GLY A 471 0.36 4.21 14.00
C GLY A 471 1.72 4.39 13.34
N ASN A 472 2.71 3.68 13.87
CA ASN A 472 4.03 3.54 13.24
C ASN A 472 3.96 2.40 12.20
N ASP A 473 4.43 2.67 11.00
CA ASP A 473 4.45 1.72 9.89
C ASP A 473 5.83 1.02 9.75
N ASP A 474 6.74 1.22 10.71
CA ASP A 474 8.04 0.55 10.73
C ASP A 474 7.88 -0.90 11.18
N ILE A 475 8.44 -1.82 10.41
CA ILE A 475 8.45 -3.25 10.70
C ILE A 475 9.86 -3.66 11.05
N ALA A 476 10.02 -4.23 12.25
CA ALA A 476 11.29 -4.72 12.73
C ALA A 476 11.56 -6.13 12.21
N PHE A 477 12.73 -6.31 11.61
CA PHE A 477 13.25 -7.56 11.09
C PHE A 477 14.56 -7.93 11.74
N ASN A 478 14.90 -9.21 11.66
CA ASN A 478 16.19 -9.73 12.07
C ASN A 478 16.71 -10.77 11.07
N LEU A 479 17.96 -10.62 10.62
CA LEU A 479 18.67 -11.66 9.87
C LEU A 479 19.04 -12.79 10.85
N ILE A 480 18.43 -13.95 10.70
CA ILE A 480 18.41 -15.04 11.69
C ILE A 480 19.84 -15.44 12.08
N ASP A 481 20.70 -15.66 11.09
CA ASP A 481 22.07 -16.15 11.31
C ASP A 481 23.03 -15.10 11.90
N ALA A 482 22.62 -13.83 11.96
CA ALA A 482 23.43 -12.72 12.49
C ALA A 482 23.10 -12.39 13.96
N GLY A 483 22.10 -13.02 14.56
CA GLY A 483 21.65 -12.74 15.93
C GLY A 483 21.30 -11.26 16.11
N SER A 484 21.77 -10.64 17.20
CA SER A 484 21.44 -9.24 17.50
C SER A 484 22.05 -8.21 16.53
N LEU A 485 23.03 -8.58 15.72
CA LEU A 485 23.62 -7.71 14.70
C LEU A 485 22.76 -7.63 13.44
N GLY A 486 21.87 -8.59 13.25
CA GLY A 486 20.98 -8.70 12.11
C GLY A 486 19.70 -7.86 12.19
N ASN A 487 19.55 -7.01 13.20
CA ASN A 487 18.36 -6.17 13.36
C ASN A 487 18.35 -5.02 12.34
N PHE A 488 17.20 -4.82 11.70
CA PHE A 488 16.92 -3.69 10.80
C PHE A 488 15.43 -3.42 10.76
N GLU A 489 15.05 -2.26 10.24
CA GLU A 489 13.65 -1.87 10.10
C GLU A 489 13.37 -1.54 8.64
N LEU A 490 12.22 -1.97 8.16
CA LEU A 490 11.67 -1.54 6.89
C LEU A 490 10.37 -0.77 7.13
N ARG A 491 10.16 0.23 6.31
CA ARG A 491 8.95 1.02 6.33
C ARG A 491 8.20 0.83 5.01
N ALA A 492 6.94 0.46 5.12
CA ALA A 492 6.04 0.47 3.98
C ALA A 492 5.85 1.90 3.43
N ASP A 493 5.47 2.00 2.17
CA ASP A 493 5.10 3.30 1.60
C ASP A 493 3.94 3.90 2.38
N THR A 494 4.02 5.19 2.61
CA THR A 494 2.90 5.95 3.14
C THR A 494 1.73 5.87 2.16
N ALA A 495 0.54 5.61 2.69
CA ALA A 495 -0.66 5.63 1.87
C ALA A 495 -0.85 7.00 1.22
N ASP A 496 -1.41 7.00 0.02
CA ASP A 496 -1.87 8.22 -0.60
C ASP A 496 -2.95 8.86 0.26
N SER A 497 -2.72 10.08 0.68
CA SER A 497 -3.68 10.81 1.51
C SER A 497 -5.00 11.06 0.81
N LEU A 498 -5.06 10.99 -0.53
CA LEU A 498 -6.29 11.24 -1.29
C LEU A 498 -6.27 10.51 -2.63
N PHE A 499 -7.29 9.70 -2.88
CA PHE A 499 -7.54 9.07 -4.18
C PHE A 499 -9.04 9.06 -4.51
N TYR A 500 -9.39 8.65 -5.73
CA TYR A 500 -10.77 8.66 -6.20
C TYR A 500 -11.21 7.26 -6.60
N GLN A 501 -12.46 6.91 -6.23
CA GLN A 501 -13.11 5.66 -6.62
C GLN A 501 -14.30 5.94 -7.53
N TRP A 502 -14.42 5.13 -8.57
CA TRP A 502 -15.52 5.14 -9.52
C TRP A 502 -16.15 3.75 -9.54
N ASP A 503 -17.43 3.68 -9.19
CA ASP A 503 -18.20 2.44 -9.26
C ASP A 503 -19.33 2.62 -10.30
N VAL A 504 -19.36 1.75 -11.28
CA VAL A 504 -20.48 1.63 -12.23
C VAL A 504 -21.24 0.36 -11.90
N SER A 505 -22.53 0.45 -11.66
CA SER A 505 -23.31 -0.74 -11.35
C SER A 505 -24.67 -0.75 -12.02
N THR A 506 -25.25 -1.93 -12.10
CA THR A 506 -26.61 -2.13 -12.59
C THR A 506 -27.29 -3.17 -11.72
N VAL A 507 -28.46 -2.82 -11.19
CA VAL A 507 -29.32 -3.72 -10.43
C VAL A 507 -30.52 -4.13 -11.29
N PHE A 508 -30.82 -5.41 -11.31
CA PHE A 508 -32.00 -6.02 -11.96
C PHE A 508 -32.93 -6.50 -10.86
N VAL A 509 -34.06 -5.86 -10.69
CA VAL A 509 -35.10 -6.29 -9.75
C VAL A 509 -36.10 -7.13 -10.50
N LEU A 510 -36.17 -8.40 -10.15
CA LEU A 510 -37.02 -9.40 -10.81
C LEU A 510 -38.27 -9.68 -9.97
N PRO A 511 -39.33 -10.24 -10.57
CA PRO A 511 -40.46 -10.77 -9.81
C PRO A 511 -40.03 -11.81 -8.77
N ASN A 512 -40.84 -12.00 -7.73
CA ASN A 512 -40.64 -13.01 -6.67
C ASN A 512 -39.46 -12.72 -5.70
N GLY A 513 -39.19 -11.45 -5.41
CA GLY A 513 -38.22 -11.06 -4.38
C GLY A 513 -36.77 -11.27 -4.76
N VAL A 514 -36.46 -11.56 -6.02
CA VAL A 514 -35.09 -11.73 -6.49
C VAL A 514 -34.56 -10.42 -7.06
N SER A 515 -33.40 -10.00 -6.61
CA SER A 515 -32.61 -8.96 -7.28
C SER A 515 -31.20 -9.47 -7.57
N THR A 516 -30.66 -9.11 -8.72
CA THR A 516 -29.28 -9.41 -9.09
C THR A 516 -28.58 -8.13 -9.49
N PHE A 517 -27.28 -8.09 -9.32
CA PHE A 517 -26.48 -6.92 -9.68
C PHE A 517 -25.15 -7.32 -10.33
N LEU A 518 -24.64 -6.40 -11.12
CA LEU A 518 -23.30 -6.41 -11.66
C LEU A 518 -22.68 -5.03 -11.41
N SER A 519 -21.48 -4.99 -10.90
CA SER A 519 -20.73 -3.75 -10.67
C SER A 519 -19.27 -3.88 -11.09
N GLY A 520 -18.71 -2.77 -11.55
CA GLY A 520 -17.27 -2.60 -11.79
C GLY A 520 -16.77 -1.40 -11.04
N ARG A 521 -15.59 -1.52 -10.44
CA ARG A 521 -14.88 -0.46 -9.73
C ARG A 521 -13.52 -0.20 -10.35
N VAL A 522 -13.12 1.06 -10.36
CA VAL A 522 -11.80 1.52 -10.74
C VAL A 522 -11.34 2.57 -9.73
N VAL A 523 -10.06 2.53 -9.38
CA VAL A 523 -9.40 3.55 -8.55
C VAL A 523 -8.55 4.44 -9.43
N SER A 524 -8.52 5.74 -9.18
CA SER A 524 -7.70 6.71 -9.88
C SER A 524 -6.99 7.66 -8.92
N SER A 525 -5.84 8.18 -9.32
CA SER A 525 -4.97 9.02 -8.48
C SER A 525 -4.53 8.31 -7.19
N TYR A 526 -4.30 7.01 -7.27
CA TYR A 526 -3.71 6.23 -6.18
C TYR A 526 -2.29 5.90 -6.61
N ALA A 527 -1.28 6.61 -6.06
CA ALA A 527 0.09 6.60 -6.56
C ALA A 527 0.64 5.19 -6.69
N ASN A 528 1.32 4.95 -7.80
CA ASN A 528 1.96 3.67 -8.12
C ASN A 528 1.00 2.46 -8.11
N THR A 529 -0.33 2.68 -8.11
CA THR A 529 -1.31 1.61 -7.95
C THR A 529 -2.40 1.69 -9.02
N SER A 530 -2.69 0.56 -9.64
CA SER A 530 -3.86 0.33 -10.49
C SER A 530 -4.73 -0.76 -9.89
N ALA A 531 -6.03 -0.50 -9.69
CA ALA A 531 -6.94 -1.47 -9.11
C ALA A 531 -8.25 -1.54 -9.91
N TYR A 532 -8.67 -2.77 -10.22
CA TYR A 532 -9.90 -3.07 -10.93
C TYR A 532 -10.67 -4.16 -10.19
N GLN A 533 -11.97 -3.99 -10.09
CA GLN A 533 -12.83 -4.95 -9.44
C GLN A 533 -14.10 -5.18 -10.25
N ILE A 534 -14.55 -6.43 -10.34
CA ILE A 534 -15.85 -6.80 -10.87
C ILE A 534 -16.58 -7.61 -9.80
N THR A 535 -17.82 -7.26 -9.52
CA THR A 535 -18.66 -7.96 -8.55
C THR A 535 -20.01 -8.27 -9.15
N GLY A 536 -20.46 -9.51 -9.01
CA GLY A 536 -21.81 -9.93 -9.33
C GLY A 536 -22.47 -10.60 -8.12
N GLY A 537 -23.77 -10.41 -7.95
CA GLY A 537 -24.45 -11.02 -6.81
C GLY A 537 -25.96 -11.13 -6.99
N ILE A 538 -26.56 -11.89 -6.06
CA ILE A 538 -27.99 -12.15 -6.00
C ILE A 538 -28.46 -11.93 -4.57
N ASN A 539 -29.52 -11.15 -4.41
CA ASN A 539 -30.25 -11.02 -3.16
C ASN A 539 -31.65 -11.61 -3.36
N TRP A 540 -32.08 -12.38 -2.41
CA TRP A 540 -33.39 -13.06 -2.47
C TRP A 540 -34.14 -12.86 -1.15
N GLU A 541 -35.33 -12.24 -1.26
CA GLU A 541 -36.32 -12.13 -0.19
C GLU A 541 -37.23 -13.35 -0.22
N PHE A 542 -37.33 -14.13 0.88
CA PHE A 542 -38.09 -15.39 0.94
C PHE A 542 -38.91 -15.51 2.21
#